data_eb61e13ed181df69d3aa6884ba92b6b5
#
_entry.id   eb61e13ed181df69d3aa6884ba92b6b5
#
_cell.length_a   1.000
_cell.length_b   1.000
_cell.length_c   1.000
_cell.angle_alpha   90.00
_cell.angle_beta   90.00
_cell.angle_gamma   90.00
#
_symmetry.space_group_name_H-M   'P 1'
#
loop_
_entity.id
_entity.type
_entity.pdbx_description
1 polymer ?
#
loop_
_entity_poly.entity_id
_entity_poly.type
_entity_poly.pdbx_seq_one_letter_code
_entity_poly.pdbx_strand_id
1 'polypeptide(L)'
;MIDQGNSRRFEPHLAKLVRILRVLAIAVLTACSSPQEQLAGTLPDLKIEVVVRGLDTPWALDFAPDGRIFITERPGRVRTIEGGRLLSEPWMTLDVAAVGEAGLMGLALDPQFAKNHFVYVAHTYRAANGRLQNRLVRLREDPKTGKGLSDQVLINNVAGSNNHDGGRVKIGPDGKLYWTMGDAQIARLAQNLSSLNGKILRLNPDGTVPTDNPFPNSYVYSYGHRNPQGLAWQPGTKRLYSTEHGPSGFQGCCRDELNYIEPGKNYGWAEIRGDETREGMISPILESGTSETWAPTGATFVTQGPWTGSLLFTGLRGQTLYRVVLDPQNPRKVERLERYLYRQFGRLRDIVEGPDRNLYLLTSNRDGRGSPKDDDDQLIRLGFK
;
A
#
# COMPACT_ATOMS: atom_id res chain seq x y z
N MET A 1 -16.53 81.50 30.53
CA MET A 1 -17.62 81.58 31.49
C MET A 1 -17.85 80.18 31.98
N ILE A 2 -17.25 79.77 33.16
CA ILE A 2 -17.94 79.81 34.47
C ILE A 2 -19.15 78.83 34.42
N ASP A 3 -19.27 77.75 35.20
CA ASP A 3 -18.92 77.47 36.60
C ASP A 3 -19.11 75.92 36.83
N GLN A 4 -18.27 75.32 37.55
CA GLN A 4 -18.29 74.72 38.88
C GLN A 4 -19.56 74.00 39.36
N GLY A 5 -19.38 72.78 39.79
CA GLY A 5 -19.48 72.34 41.17
C GLY A 5 -20.54 71.24 41.38
N ASN A 6 -20.39 70.17 41.95
CA ASN A 6 -20.04 69.92 43.32
C ASN A 6 -20.19 68.42 43.64
N SER A 7 -19.27 67.92 44.41
CA SER A 7 -19.20 66.61 45.04
C SER A 7 -20.39 66.33 45.98
N ARG A 8 -20.71 65.04 46.16
CA ARG A 8 -20.95 64.46 47.51
C ARG A 8 -20.73 62.95 47.49
N ARG A 9 -19.80 62.51 48.32
CA ARG A 9 -19.63 61.16 48.85
C ARG A 9 -20.84 60.75 49.69
N PHE A 10 -21.13 59.41 49.68
CA PHE A 10 -21.51 58.67 50.89
C PHE A 10 -21.35 57.17 50.61
N GLU A 11 -20.44 56.55 51.33
CA GLU A 11 -20.45 55.15 51.75
C GLU A 11 -21.16 55.01 53.08
N PRO A 12 -21.30 53.83 53.72
CA PRO A 12 -21.34 52.44 53.31
C PRO A 12 -22.49 51.62 53.95
N HIS A 13 -22.43 50.30 53.84
CA HIS A 13 -23.06 49.23 54.64
C HIS A 13 -24.19 48.45 53.96
N LEU A 14 -24.02 47.21 53.66
CA LEU A 14 -24.25 45.98 54.44
C LEU A 14 -24.02 44.71 53.64
N ALA A 15 -23.21 43.86 54.22
CA ALA A 15 -23.05 42.52 53.80
C ALA A 15 -24.32 41.69 54.01
N LYS A 16 -24.64 40.81 53.05
CA LYS A 16 -25.20 39.46 53.37
C LYS A 16 -25.22 38.55 52.12
N LEU A 17 -24.52 37.47 52.27
CA LEU A 17 -24.76 36.12 51.77
C LEU A 17 -25.60 35.99 50.47
N VAL A 18 -24.94 35.66 49.38
CA VAL A 18 -25.50 34.80 48.36
C VAL A 18 -24.55 33.65 48.12
N ARG A 19 -25.01 32.44 48.46
CA ARG A 19 -24.35 31.17 48.21
C ARG A 19 -24.09 31.02 46.71
N ILE A 20 -22.83 30.95 46.33
CA ILE A 20 -22.43 30.60 44.98
C ILE A 20 -22.55 29.10 44.86
N LEU A 21 -23.56 28.60 44.16
CA LEU A 21 -23.58 27.26 43.61
C LEU A 21 -22.50 27.20 42.53
N ARG A 22 -21.37 26.57 42.85
CA ARG A 22 -20.41 26.15 41.85
C ARG A 22 -20.99 24.93 41.11
N VAL A 23 -21.57 25.14 39.95
CA VAL A 23 -21.81 24.08 38.99
C VAL A 23 -20.45 23.74 38.41
N LEU A 24 -19.87 22.59 38.85
CA LEU A 24 -18.74 21.96 38.17
C LEU A 24 -19.26 21.44 36.84
N ALA A 25 -19.04 22.15 35.75
CA ALA A 25 -19.11 21.60 34.42
C ALA A 25 -17.89 20.74 34.24
N ILE A 26 -18.02 19.42 34.44
CA ILE A 26 -17.05 18.41 34.03
C ILE A 26 -17.14 18.39 32.50
N ALA A 27 -16.28 19.14 31.83
CA ALA A 27 -16.00 18.91 30.41
C ALA A 27 -15.29 17.58 30.29
N VAL A 28 -16.03 16.54 29.90
CA VAL A 28 -15.45 15.29 29.42
C VAL A 28 -14.78 15.62 28.08
N LEU A 29 -13.50 15.96 28.14
CA LEU A 29 -12.61 15.93 26.99
C LEU A 29 -12.45 14.46 26.61
N THR A 30 -13.28 13.99 25.70
CA THR A 30 -12.95 12.81 24.91
C THR A 30 -11.74 13.19 24.06
N ALA A 31 -10.55 12.99 24.62
CA ALA A 31 -9.33 12.98 23.85
C ALA A 31 -9.48 11.83 22.86
N CYS A 32 -9.70 12.12 21.57
CA CYS A 32 -9.33 11.22 20.50
C CYS A 32 -7.82 11.04 20.63
N SER A 33 -7.39 10.01 21.37
CA SER A 33 -6.01 9.60 21.38
C SER A 33 -5.74 8.98 20.01
N SER A 34 -5.04 9.73 19.14
CA SER A 34 -4.28 9.13 18.06
C SER A 34 -3.48 7.95 18.63
N PRO A 35 -3.34 6.81 17.91
CA PRO A 35 -2.54 5.71 18.37
C PRO A 35 -1.17 6.23 18.78
N GLN A 36 -0.81 6.09 20.05
CA GLN A 36 0.49 6.54 20.54
C GLN A 36 1.56 5.80 19.76
N GLU A 37 2.36 6.58 19.05
CA GLU A 37 3.55 6.15 18.39
C GLU A 37 4.53 5.61 19.43
N GLN A 38 4.56 4.29 19.62
CA GLN A 38 5.63 3.66 20.37
C GLN A 38 6.86 3.60 19.47
N LEU A 39 7.83 4.43 19.77
CA LEU A 39 9.21 4.30 19.30
C LEU A 39 9.67 2.86 19.47
N ALA A 40 10.33 2.35 18.42
CA ALA A 40 10.94 1.04 18.28
C ALA A 40 10.97 0.20 19.56
N GLY A 41 10.06 -0.77 19.66
CA GLY A 41 10.28 -1.91 20.56
C GLY A 41 11.65 -2.50 20.24
N THR A 42 12.33 -3.05 21.23
CA THR A 42 13.56 -3.82 21.00
C THR A 42 13.28 -4.76 19.83
N LEU A 43 14.05 -4.62 18.73
CA LEU A 43 13.97 -5.55 17.61
C LEU A 43 14.02 -6.97 18.17
N PRO A 44 13.05 -7.85 17.89
CA PRO A 44 13.29 -9.26 18.11
C PRO A 44 14.61 -9.60 17.42
N ASP A 45 15.35 -10.56 17.93
CA ASP A 45 16.64 -10.97 17.38
C ASP A 45 16.46 -11.37 15.92
N LEU A 46 16.50 -10.39 15.00
CA LEU A 46 16.37 -10.58 13.56
C LEU A 46 17.75 -10.80 12.97
N LYS A 47 17.89 -11.92 12.26
CA LYS A 47 19.00 -12.12 11.34
C LYS A 47 18.67 -11.40 10.04
N ILE A 48 19.47 -10.40 9.69
CA ILE A 48 19.35 -9.65 8.44
C ILE A 48 20.41 -10.15 7.46
N GLU A 49 20.00 -10.51 6.26
CA GLU A 49 20.88 -11.03 5.22
C GLU A 49 20.54 -10.40 3.87
N VAL A 50 21.53 -9.84 3.18
CA VAL A 50 21.35 -9.40 1.79
C VAL A 50 21.55 -10.62 0.88
N VAL A 51 20.44 -11.05 0.25
CA VAL A 51 20.42 -12.25 -0.62
C VAL A 51 21.04 -11.94 -1.97
N VAL A 52 20.63 -10.86 -2.60
CA VAL A 52 21.22 -10.38 -3.87
C VAL A 52 21.31 -8.86 -3.89
N ARG A 53 22.21 -8.36 -4.74
CA ARG A 53 22.48 -6.95 -5.00
C ARG A 53 22.38 -6.64 -6.49
N GLY A 54 22.37 -5.36 -6.84
CA GLY A 54 22.43 -4.90 -8.23
C GLY A 54 21.14 -5.11 -9.01
N LEU A 55 19.99 -5.15 -8.34
CA LEU A 55 18.69 -5.07 -8.99
C LEU A 55 18.48 -3.64 -9.52
N ASP A 56 17.69 -3.51 -10.59
CA ASP A 56 17.38 -2.22 -11.18
C ASP A 56 15.92 -1.84 -10.92
N THR A 57 15.72 -1.05 -9.88
CA THR A 57 14.40 -0.55 -9.49
C THR A 57 13.36 -1.68 -9.36
N PRO A 58 13.62 -2.71 -8.52
CA PRO A 58 12.70 -3.82 -8.36
C PRO A 58 11.36 -3.34 -7.77
N TRP A 59 10.26 -3.99 -8.17
CA TRP A 59 8.92 -3.54 -7.79
C TRP A 59 8.11 -4.56 -7.00
N ALA A 60 8.11 -5.82 -7.42
CA ALA A 60 7.39 -6.89 -6.75
C ALA A 60 8.20 -8.18 -6.78
N LEU A 61 7.96 -9.06 -5.81
CA LEU A 61 8.52 -10.42 -5.78
C LEU A 61 7.45 -11.45 -5.48
N ASP A 62 7.68 -12.69 -5.96
CA ASP A 62 6.90 -13.86 -5.60
C ASP A 62 7.76 -15.14 -5.70
N PHE A 63 7.31 -16.21 -5.05
CA PHE A 63 8.03 -17.48 -4.91
C PHE A 63 7.41 -18.57 -5.77
N ALA A 64 8.22 -19.20 -6.59
CA ALA A 64 7.82 -20.40 -7.32
C ALA A 64 7.92 -21.66 -6.43
N PRO A 65 7.10 -22.69 -6.70
CA PRO A 65 7.14 -23.95 -5.95
C PRO A 65 8.48 -24.69 -6.03
N ASP A 66 9.29 -24.41 -7.05
CA ASP A 66 10.62 -24.98 -7.26
C ASP A 66 11.74 -24.26 -6.49
N GLY A 67 11.38 -23.21 -5.70
CA GLY A 67 12.30 -22.44 -4.88
C GLY A 67 12.91 -21.22 -5.57
N ARG A 68 12.60 -20.98 -6.85
CA ARG A 68 12.99 -19.73 -7.53
C ARG A 68 12.19 -18.54 -6.97
N ILE A 69 12.85 -17.38 -6.95
CA ILE A 69 12.20 -16.09 -6.64
C ILE A 69 12.11 -15.31 -7.94
N PHE A 70 10.90 -14.88 -8.28
CA PHE A 70 10.63 -14.00 -9.42
C PHE A 70 10.54 -12.56 -8.94
N ILE A 71 11.20 -11.64 -9.66
CA ILE A 71 11.21 -10.21 -9.32
C ILE A 71 10.95 -9.42 -10.60
N THR A 72 10.02 -8.46 -10.52
CA THR A 72 9.88 -7.45 -11.58
C THR A 72 10.83 -6.30 -11.32
N GLU A 73 11.53 -5.86 -12.37
CA GLU A 73 12.29 -4.62 -12.42
C GLU A 73 11.54 -3.61 -13.31
N ARG A 74 11.35 -2.39 -12.81
CA ARG A 74 10.51 -1.37 -13.46
C ARG A 74 10.87 -1.08 -14.93
N PRO A 75 12.14 -1.17 -15.38
CA PRO A 75 12.49 -1.02 -16.80
C PRO A 75 11.95 -2.10 -17.73
N GLY A 76 11.26 -3.13 -17.24
CA GLY A 76 10.57 -4.13 -18.06
C GLY A 76 11.12 -5.56 -17.94
N ARG A 77 12.06 -5.83 -17.03
CA ARG A 77 12.63 -7.16 -16.86
C ARG A 77 11.92 -7.93 -15.75
N VAL A 78 11.59 -9.20 -16.00
CA VAL A 78 11.28 -10.18 -14.97
C VAL A 78 12.57 -10.96 -14.71
N ARG A 79 13.10 -10.83 -13.48
CA ARG A 79 14.33 -11.50 -13.05
C ARG A 79 14.00 -12.73 -12.23
N THR A 80 14.90 -13.69 -12.22
CA THR A 80 14.83 -14.87 -11.36
C THR A 80 16.08 -15.01 -10.50
N ILE A 81 15.86 -15.44 -9.27
CA ILE A 81 16.90 -15.85 -8.33
C ILE A 81 16.75 -17.34 -8.11
N GLU A 82 17.82 -18.07 -8.29
CA GLU A 82 17.90 -19.52 -8.10
C GLU A 82 19.09 -19.86 -7.21
N GLY A 83 18.87 -20.69 -6.18
CA GLY A 83 19.91 -21.04 -5.22
C GLY A 83 20.58 -19.83 -4.54
N GLY A 84 19.85 -18.74 -4.33
CA GLY A 84 20.37 -17.49 -3.74
C GLY A 84 21.19 -16.63 -4.73
N ARG A 85 21.19 -16.94 -6.02
CA ARG A 85 21.93 -16.19 -7.04
C ARG A 85 20.98 -15.55 -8.06
N LEU A 86 21.19 -14.27 -8.34
CA LEU A 86 20.50 -13.58 -9.44
C LEU A 86 21.02 -14.12 -10.77
N LEU A 87 20.13 -14.66 -11.60
CA LEU A 87 20.52 -15.13 -12.93
C LEU A 87 20.88 -13.91 -13.81
N SER A 88 21.93 -14.04 -14.61
CA SER A 88 22.43 -12.96 -15.49
C SER A 88 21.37 -12.53 -16.50
N GLU A 89 20.73 -13.51 -17.14
CA GLU A 89 19.72 -13.26 -18.15
C GLU A 89 18.33 -13.12 -17.53
N PRO A 90 17.54 -12.11 -17.91
CA PRO A 90 16.14 -12.01 -17.50
C PRO A 90 15.35 -13.27 -17.89
N TRP A 91 14.38 -13.63 -17.05
CA TRP A 91 13.39 -14.64 -17.42
C TRP A 91 12.51 -14.17 -18.58
N MET A 92 12.15 -12.89 -18.58
CA MET A 92 11.39 -12.20 -19.63
C MET A 92 11.74 -10.72 -19.67
N THR A 93 11.74 -10.14 -20.87
CA THR A 93 11.77 -8.67 -21.06
C THR A 93 10.52 -8.24 -21.80
N LEU A 94 9.82 -7.23 -21.26
CA LEU A 94 8.62 -6.64 -21.85
C LEU A 94 8.93 -5.21 -22.29
N ASP A 95 8.32 -4.80 -23.41
CA ASP A 95 8.30 -3.40 -23.81
C ASP A 95 7.33 -2.62 -22.95
N VAL A 96 7.88 -1.73 -22.13
CA VAL A 96 7.14 -0.96 -21.12
C VAL A 96 7.50 0.52 -21.19
N ALA A 97 6.60 1.37 -20.71
CA ALA A 97 6.86 2.79 -20.54
C ALA A 97 7.33 3.08 -19.10
N ALA A 98 8.63 2.92 -18.84
CA ALA A 98 9.24 3.15 -17.54
C ALA A 98 9.49 4.67 -17.33
N VAL A 99 8.45 5.42 -16.94
CA VAL A 99 8.48 6.87 -16.68
C VAL A 99 7.85 7.21 -15.33
N GLY A 100 8.50 8.04 -14.52
CA GLY A 100 8.02 8.38 -13.19
C GLY A 100 7.89 7.15 -12.29
N GLU A 101 6.67 6.80 -11.87
CA GLU A 101 6.35 5.57 -11.10
C GLU A 101 5.99 4.38 -12.00
N ALA A 102 5.63 4.67 -13.25
CA ALA A 102 5.19 3.71 -14.26
C ALA A 102 6.30 2.76 -14.72
N GLY A 103 5.94 1.68 -15.39
CA GLY A 103 6.82 0.65 -15.92
C GLY A 103 6.28 -0.75 -15.68
N LEU A 104 7.15 -1.74 -15.51
CA LEU A 104 6.77 -3.08 -15.06
C LEU A 104 6.62 -3.05 -13.53
N MET A 105 5.44 -3.40 -13.03
CA MET A 105 5.07 -3.20 -11.64
C MET A 105 4.80 -4.53 -10.93
N GLY A 106 3.53 -4.84 -10.66
CA GLY A 106 3.10 -6.00 -9.90
C GLY A 106 3.37 -7.32 -10.59
N LEU A 107 3.58 -8.35 -9.78
CA LEU A 107 3.78 -9.73 -10.21
C LEU A 107 3.05 -10.66 -9.24
N ALA A 108 2.45 -11.73 -9.77
CA ALA A 108 1.98 -12.88 -9.00
C ALA A 108 2.19 -14.16 -9.82
N LEU A 109 2.65 -15.21 -9.18
CA LEU A 109 2.66 -16.55 -9.76
C LEU A 109 1.30 -17.22 -9.54
N ASP A 110 0.86 -18.01 -10.52
CA ASP A 110 -0.34 -18.83 -10.35
C ASP A 110 -0.11 -19.88 -9.25
N PRO A 111 -1.06 -20.14 -8.35
CA PRO A 111 -0.92 -21.18 -7.33
C PRO A 111 -0.67 -22.58 -7.90
N GLN A 112 -1.02 -22.80 -9.18
CA GLN A 112 -0.74 -24.01 -9.92
C GLN A 112 0.46 -23.87 -10.86
N PHE A 113 1.39 -22.95 -10.61
CA PHE A 113 2.54 -22.66 -11.46
C PHE A 113 3.32 -23.93 -11.86
N ALA A 114 3.48 -24.88 -10.94
CA ALA A 114 4.12 -26.17 -11.24
C ALA A 114 3.43 -26.98 -12.36
N LYS A 115 2.16 -26.65 -12.69
CA LYS A 115 1.37 -27.35 -13.73
C LYS A 115 1.14 -26.48 -14.96
N ASN A 116 0.78 -25.21 -14.77
CA ASN A 116 0.34 -24.33 -15.85
C ASN A 116 1.42 -23.31 -16.27
N HIS A 117 2.43 -23.10 -15.42
CA HIS A 117 3.56 -22.20 -15.66
C HIS A 117 3.13 -20.72 -15.85
N PHE A 118 1.99 -20.30 -15.30
CA PHE A 118 1.47 -18.95 -15.47
C PHE A 118 2.04 -17.95 -14.47
N VAL A 119 2.38 -16.78 -14.99
CA VAL A 119 2.82 -15.60 -14.25
C VAL A 119 2.00 -14.40 -14.69
N TYR A 120 1.46 -13.65 -13.74
CA TYR A 120 0.65 -12.47 -14.01
C TYR A 120 1.47 -11.22 -13.70
N VAL A 121 1.50 -10.25 -14.61
CA VAL A 121 2.21 -8.99 -14.41
C VAL A 121 1.38 -7.80 -14.87
N ALA A 122 1.49 -6.71 -14.15
CA ALA A 122 0.92 -5.43 -14.52
C ALA A 122 2.00 -4.48 -15.01
N HIS A 123 1.73 -3.77 -16.09
CA HIS A 123 2.68 -2.79 -16.60
C HIS A 123 2.04 -1.65 -17.36
N THR A 124 2.76 -0.54 -17.42
CA THR A 124 2.43 0.61 -18.23
C THR A 124 3.10 0.48 -19.60
N TYR A 125 2.40 0.85 -20.65
CA TYR A 125 2.90 0.90 -22.02
C TYR A 125 2.48 2.19 -22.70
N ARG A 126 3.12 2.49 -23.83
CA ARG A 126 2.75 3.64 -24.65
C ARG A 126 1.87 3.15 -25.80
N ALA A 127 0.62 3.60 -25.81
CA ALA A 127 -0.33 3.29 -26.88
C ALA A 127 0.07 3.99 -28.20
N ALA A 128 -0.51 3.56 -29.32
CA ALA A 128 -0.23 4.12 -30.64
C ALA A 128 -0.47 5.64 -30.74
N ASN A 129 -1.40 6.17 -29.94
CA ASN A 129 -1.67 7.61 -29.84
C ASN A 129 -0.71 8.37 -28.92
N GLY A 130 0.36 7.71 -28.42
CA GLY A 130 1.38 8.27 -27.55
C GLY A 130 0.99 8.36 -26.07
N ARG A 131 -0.26 8.04 -25.69
CA ARG A 131 -0.72 8.08 -24.30
C ARG A 131 -0.20 6.89 -23.49
N LEU A 132 0.04 7.11 -22.22
CA LEU A 132 0.34 6.04 -21.27
C LEU A 132 -0.95 5.28 -20.94
N GLN A 133 -0.85 3.98 -20.96
CA GLN A 133 -1.92 3.06 -20.57
C GLN A 133 -1.36 1.91 -19.73
N ASN A 134 -2.19 1.36 -18.85
CA ASN A 134 -1.87 0.19 -18.05
C ASN A 134 -2.58 -1.04 -18.60
N ARG A 135 -1.95 -2.18 -18.41
CA ARG A 135 -2.55 -3.49 -18.71
C ARG A 135 -2.09 -4.55 -17.73
N LEU A 136 -2.92 -5.56 -17.57
CA LEU A 136 -2.62 -6.79 -16.85
C LEU A 136 -2.46 -7.90 -17.88
N VAL A 137 -1.34 -8.60 -17.84
CA VAL A 137 -1.04 -9.68 -18.78
C VAL A 137 -0.70 -10.96 -18.05
N ARG A 138 -1.02 -12.09 -18.66
CA ARG A 138 -0.55 -13.41 -18.28
C ARG A 138 0.62 -13.78 -19.19
N LEU A 139 1.70 -14.19 -18.57
CA LEU A 139 2.87 -14.78 -19.19
C LEU A 139 2.88 -16.28 -18.89
N ARG A 140 3.63 -17.05 -19.66
CA ARG A 140 3.82 -18.47 -19.42
C ARG A 140 5.28 -18.84 -19.56
N GLU A 141 5.79 -19.67 -18.65
CA GLU A 141 7.13 -20.24 -18.80
C GLU A 141 7.13 -21.30 -19.91
N ASP A 142 8.10 -21.21 -20.80
CA ASP A 142 8.40 -22.29 -21.75
C ASP A 142 9.14 -23.41 -21.00
N PRO A 143 8.55 -24.60 -20.86
CA PRO A 143 9.16 -25.69 -20.11
C PRO A 143 10.46 -26.24 -20.74
N LYS A 144 10.76 -25.87 -21.99
CA LYS A 144 12.01 -26.31 -22.67
C LYS A 144 13.17 -25.38 -22.35
N THR A 145 12.92 -24.09 -22.24
CA THR A 145 13.96 -23.08 -22.06
C THR A 145 13.99 -22.47 -20.67
N GLY A 146 12.92 -22.65 -19.87
CA GLY A 146 12.73 -22.00 -18.58
C GLY A 146 12.56 -20.47 -18.70
N LYS A 147 12.29 -19.95 -19.90
CA LYS A 147 12.09 -18.50 -20.17
C LYS A 147 10.62 -18.15 -20.30
N GLY A 148 10.30 -16.90 -20.03
CA GLY A 148 8.95 -16.39 -20.15
C GLY A 148 8.55 -16.13 -21.61
N LEU A 149 7.30 -16.45 -21.93
CA LEU A 149 6.64 -16.15 -23.20
C LEU A 149 5.38 -15.33 -22.92
N SER A 150 5.01 -14.46 -23.85
CA SER A 150 3.70 -13.80 -23.84
C SER A 150 2.60 -14.84 -24.02
N ASP A 151 1.53 -14.77 -23.23
CA ASP A 151 0.39 -15.68 -23.32
C ASP A 151 -0.91 -14.91 -23.64
N GLN A 152 -1.39 -14.09 -22.71
CA GLN A 152 -2.68 -13.39 -22.87
C GLN A 152 -2.68 -12.01 -22.23
N VAL A 153 -3.32 -11.05 -22.89
CA VAL A 153 -3.70 -9.77 -22.29
C VAL A 153 -5.06 -9.96 -21.61
N LEU A 154 -5.10 -9.84 -20.27
CA LEU A 154 -6.32 -10.04 -19.47
C LEU A 154 -7.16 -8.77 -19.39
N ILE A 155 -6.54 -7.64 -19.08
CA ILE A 155 -7.15 -6.31 -19.07
C ILE A 155 -6.23 -5.35 -19.82
N ASN A 156 -6.80 -4.49 -20.68
CA ASN A 156 -6.06 -3.57 -21.52
C ASN A 156 -6.66 -2.15 -21.49
N ASN A 157 -5.92 -1.18 -21.98
CA ASN A 157 -6.39 0.19 -22.24
C ASN A 157 -6.88 0.95 -21.00
N VAL A 158 -6.38 0.60 -19.80
CA VAL A 158 -6.67 1.38 -18.60
C VAL A 158 -5.80 2.64 -18.61
N ALA A 159 -6.38 3.81 -18.37
CA ALA A 159 -5.60 5.06 -18.41
C ALA A 159 -4.40 4.99 -17.45
N GLY A 160 -3.23 5.37 -17.94
CA GLY A 160 -1.98 5.44 -17.22
C GLY A 160 -1.45 6.86 -17.14
N SER A 161 -0.50 7.07 -16.25
CA SER A 161 0.16 8.36 -16.03
C SER A 161 1.63 8.16 -15.64
N ASN A 162 2.34 9.26 -15.39
CA ASN A 162 3.68 9.19 -14.80
C ASN A 162 3.66 8.79 -13.31
N ASN A 163 2.52 8.93 -12.64
CA ASN A 163 2.32 8.57 -11.25
C ASN A 163 0.88 8.08 -11.04
N HIS A 164 0.64 7.39 -9.94
CA HIS A 164 -0.67 6.86 -9.54
C HIS A 164 -1.19 5.77 -10.50
N ASP A 165 -0.34 4.85 -10.87
CA ASP A 165 -0.73 3.69 -11.67
C ASP A 165 -1.13 2.48 -10.81
N GLY A 166 -1.01 2.57 -9.49
CA GLY A 166 -1.26 1.45 -8.58
C GLY A 166 -0.28 0.31 -8.82
N GLY A 167 -0.75 -0.75 -9.46
CA GLY A 167 0.10 -1.77 -10.07
C GLY A 167 0.26 -3.05 -9.28
N ARG A 168 -0.20 -3.17 -8.03
CA ARG A 168 -0.06 -4.41 -7.25
C ARG A 168 -0.94 -5.52 -7.84
N VAL A 169 -0.34 -6.69 -8.09
CA VAL A 169 -1.02 -7.91 -8.50
C VAL A 169 -0.84 -8.96 -7.41
N LYS A 170 -1.91 -9.59 -6.99
CA LYS A 170 -1.90 -10.71 -6.02
C LYS A 170 -3.02 -11.70 -6.34
N ILE A 171 -2.84 -12.96 -5.96
CA ILE A 171 -3.92 -13.94 -5.95
C ILE A 171 -4.47 -14.05 -4.53
N GLY A 172 -5.76 -13.84 -4.40
CA GLY A 172 -6.47 -13.93 -3.12
C GLY A 172 -6.72 -15.37 -2.68
N PRO A 173 -7.10 -15.60 -1.42
CA PRO A 173 -7.43 -16.92 -0.89
C PRO A 173 -8.65 -17.56 -1.57
N ASP A 174 -9.39 -16.79 -2.36
CA ASP A 174 -10.50 -17.23 -3.21
C ASP A 174 -10.06 -17.69 -4.62
N GLY A 175 -8.74 -17.68 -4.89
CA GLY A 175 -8.16 -18.05 -6.17
C GLY A 175 -8.38 -17.02 -7.29
N LYS A 176 -8.82 -15.80 -6.94
CA LYS A 176 -8.99 -14.72 -7.92
C LYS A 176 -7.78 -13.82 -7.97
N LEU A 177 -7.54 -13.23 -9.13
CA LEU A 177 -6.56 -12.15 -9.30
C LEU A 177 -7.14 -10.84 -8.76
N TYR A 178 -6.33 -10.13 -8.02
CA TYR A 178 -6.60 -8.76 -7.59
C TYR A 178 -5.54 -7.85 -8.18
N TRP A 179 -5.98 -6.76 -8.77
CA TRP A 179 -5.11 -5.75 -9.36
C TRP A 179 -5.50 -4.35 -8.84
N THR A 180 -4.54 -3.64 -8.24
CA THR A 180 -4.76 -2.27 -7.79
C THR A 180 -4.50 -1.28 -8.92
N MET A 181 -5.41 -0.33 -9.09
CA MET A 181 -5.29 0.74 -10.07
C MET A 181 -5.40 2.11 -9.39
N GLY A 182 -4.42 2.96 -9.62
CA GLY A 182 -4.47 4.35 -9.21
C GLY A 182 -5.40 5.20 -10.09
N ASP A 183 -5.62 6.43 -9.66
CA ASP A 183 -6.48 7.40 -10.34
C ASP A 183 -5.85 7.99 -11.63
N ALA A 184 -4.62 7.59 -11.99
CA ALA A 184 -3.84 8.13 -13.11
C ALA A 184 -3.73 9.67 -13.08
N GLN A 185 -3.66 10.27 -11.88
CA GLN A 185 -3.67 11.72 -11.64
C GLN A 185 -4.97 12.43 -12.09
N ILE A 186 -6.06 11.69 -12.29
CA ILE A 186 -7.38 12.20 -12.66
C ILE A 186 -8.37 11.80 -11.56
N ALA A 187 -8.34 12.52 -10.45
CA ALA A 187 -9.01 12.17 -9.19
C ALA A 187 -10.49 11.76 -9.34
N ARG A 188 -11.26 12.43 -10.26
CA ARG A 188 -12.66 12.09 -10.52
C ARG A 188 -12.89 10.66 -11.01
N LEU A 189 -11.88 10.00 -11.59
CA LEU A 189 -12.01 8.62 -12.06
C LEU A 189 -12.19 7.64 -10.91
N ALA A 190 -11.71 7.97 -9.71
CA ALA A 190 -11.84 7.12 -8.55
C ALA A 190 -13.31 6.88 -8.16
N GLN A 191 -14.18 7.89 -8.32
CA GLN A 191 -15.61 7.80 -8.03
C GLN A 191 -16.44 7.29 -9.22
N ASN A 192 -15.88 7.23 -10.44
CA ASN A 192 -16.60 6.77 -11.62
C ASN A 192 -16.52 5.25 -11.75
N LEU A 193 -17.62 4.53 -11.50
CA LEU A 193 -17.71 3.06 -11.60
C LEU A 193 -17.54 2.52 -13.03
N SER A 194 -17.68 3.35 -14.06
CA SER A 194 -17.39 2.98 -15.46
C SER A 194 -15.91 3.05 -15.81
N SER A 195 -15.06 3.57 -14.90
CA SER A 195 -13.61 3.61 -15.03
C SER A 195 -12.98 2.51 -14.18
N LEU A 196 -11.88 1.92 -14.64
CA LEU A 196 -11.07 1.00 -13.87
C LEU A 196 -9.99 1.71 -13.03
N ASN A 197 -9.84 3.03 -13.19
CA ASN A 197 -8.89 3.84 -12.41
C ASN A 197 -9.42 4.19 -11.01
N GLY A 198 -8.54 4.22 -10.03
CA GLY A 198 -8.89 4.46 -8.62
C GLY A 198 -9.71 3.32 -8.02
N LYS A 199 -9.29 2.08 -8.29
CA LYS A 199 -10.00 0.84 -7.96
C LYS A 199 -9.07 -0.24 -7.42
N ILE A 200 -9.63 -1.15 -6.66
CA ILE A 200 -9.12 -2.51 -6.57
C ILE A 200 -10.00 -3.37 -7.47
N LEU A 201 -9.38 -4.05 -8.41
CA LEU A 201 -10.03 -4.89 -9.42
C LEU A 201 -9.92 -6.36 -9.00
N ARG A 202 -10.94 -7.17 -9.31
CA ARG A 202 -10.96 -8.61 -9.06
C ARG A 202 -11.45 -9.35 -10.29
N LEU A 203 -10.68 -10.34 -10.75
CA LEU A 203 -10.96 -11.11 -11.96
C LEU A 203 -10.58 -12.57 -11.79
N ASN A 204 -11.14 -13.43 -12.63
CA ASN A 204 -10.70 -14.82 -12.75
C ASN A 204 -9.29 -14.87 -13.40
N PRO A 205 -8.48 -15.92 -13.13
CA PRO A 205 -7.15 -16.09 -13.74
C PRO A 205 -7.16 -16.17 -15.27
N ASP A 206 -8.31 -16.47 -15.89
CA ASP A 206 -8.50 -16.45 -17.35
C ASP A 206 -8.89 -15.08 -17.92
N GLY A 207 -9.03 -14.06 -17.06
CA GLY A 207 -9.39 -12.70 -17.44
C GLY A 207 -10.90 -12.42 -17.43
N THR A 208 -11.76 -13.41 -17.16
CA THR A 208 -13.21 -13.17 -17.10
C THR A 208 -13.62 -12.49 -15.79
N VAL A 209 -14.78 -11.83 -15.80
CA VAL A 209 -15.35 -11.22 -14.60
C VAL A 209 -15.98 -12.30 -13.71
N PRO A 210 -15.62 -12.38 -12.41
CA PRO A 210 -16.28 -13.26 -11.47
C PRO A 210 -17.77 -12.91 -11.30
N THR A 211 -18.63 -13.92 -11.29
CA THR A 211 -20.09 -13.73 -11.13
C THR A 211 -20.49 -13.21 -9.76
N ASP A 212 -19.61 -13.37 -8.77
CA ASP A 212 -19.77 -12.92 -7.39
C ASP A 212 -19.07 -11.57 -7.11
N ASN A 213 -18.68 -10.83 -8.14
CA ASN A 213 -18.21 -9.45 -7.96
C ASN A 213 -19.34 -8.52 -7.50
N PRO A 214 -19.04 -7.51 -6.67
CA PRO A 214 -20.06 -6.64 -6.09
C PRO A 214 -20.84 -5.80 -7.12
N PHE A 215 -20.25 -5.58 -8.29
CA PHE A 215 -20.90 -4.87 -9.40
C PHE A 215 -21.03 -5.82 -10.59
N PRO A 216 -22.25 -6.06 -11.08
CA PRO A 216 -22.49 -6.98 -12.19
C PRO A 216 -21.67 -6.64 -13.44
N ASN A 217 -21.06 -7.65 -14.05
CA ASN A 217 -20.24 -7.52 -15.26
C ASN A 217 -19.09 -6.52 -15.15
N SER A 218 -18.60 -6.27 -13.94
CA SER A 218 -17.50 -5.33 -13.67
C SER A 218 -16.38 -6.00 -12.91
N TYR A 219 -15.13 -5.64 -13.25
CA TYR A 219 -13.95 -6.02 -12.49
C TYR A 219 -13.82 -5.29 -11.15
N VAL A 220 -14.59 -4.22 -10.92
CA VAL A 220 -14.49 -3.38 -9.73
C VAL A 220 -14.85 -4.18 -8.48
N TYR A 221 -13.89 -4.30 -7.55
CA TYR A 221 -14.09 -4.89 -6.23
C TYR A 221 -14.34 -3.82 -5.16
N SER A 222 -13.56 -2.74 -5.19
CA SER A 222 -13.77 -1.53 -4.38
C SER A 222 -13.34 -0.29 -5.18
N TYR A 223 -13.78 0.89 -4.76
CA TYR A 223 -13.54 2.14 -5.49
C TYR A 223 -13.27 3.32 -4.57
N GLY A 224 -12.95 4.49 -5.13
CA GLY A 224 -12.60 5.65 -4.34
C GLY A 224 -11.17 5.59 -3.81
N HIS A 225 -10.25 5.00 -4.61
CA HIS A 225 -8.83 4.89 -4.30
C HIS A 225 -8.01 5.93 -5.08
N ARG A 226 -6.93 6.43 -4.45
CA ARG A 226 -5.98 7.34 -5.11
C ARG A 226 -4.84 6.59 -5.79
N ASN A 227 -4.05 5.86 -5.02
CA ASN A 227 -2.89 5.11 -5.54
C ASN A 227 -2.54 3.93 -4.62
N PRO A 228 -3.37 2.87 -4.62
CA PRO A 228 -3.13 1.69 -3.78
C PRO A 228 -1.99 0.83 -4.33
N GLN A 229 -0.99 0.48 -3.49
CA GLN A 229 0.22 -0.24 -3.91
C GLN A 229 0.51 -1.52 -3.11
N GLY A 230 -0.21 -1.78 -2.03
CA GLY A 230 -0.08 -3.01 -1.26
C GLY A 230 -1.41 -3.75 -1.11
N LEU A 231 -1.37 -5.07 -1.07
CA LEU A 231 -2.48 -5.95 -0.76
C LEU A 231 -2.01 -7.07 0.15
N ALA A 232 -2.75 -7.33 1.23
CA ALA A 232 -2.47 -8.44 2.14
C ALA A 232 -3.75 -9.02 2.71
N TRP A 233 -3.88 -10.36 2.71
CA TRP A 233 -4.98 -11.07 3.36
C TRP A 233 -4.55 -11.56 4.73
N GLN A 234 -5.41 -11.34 5.72
CA GLN A 234 -5.21 -11.89 7.05
C GLN A 234 -5.38 -13.42 7.00
N PRO A 235 -4.36 -14.20 7.40
CA PRO A 235 -4.40 -15.66 7.34
C PRO A 235 -5.63 -16.26 8.03
N GLY A 236 -6.17 -17.34 7.46
CA GLY A 236 -7.35 -18.03 7.99
C GLY A 236 -8.66 -17.26 7.85
N THR A 237 -8.64 -16.10 7.19
CA THR A 237 -9.83 -15.27 6.95
C THR A 237 -9.91 -14.84 5.49
N LYS A 238 -10.99 -14.12 5.12
CA LYS A 238 -11.10 -13.43 3.82
C LYS A 238 -10.81 -11.93 3.93
N ARG A 239 -10.31 -11.45 5.07
CA ARG A 239 -10.09 -10.04 5.35
C ARG A 239 -8.91 -9.51 4.53
N LEU A 240 -9.19 -8.53 3.70
CA LEU A 240 -8.22 -7.88 2.81
C LEU A 240 -7.85 -6.50 3.36
N TYR A 241 -6.55 -6.19 3.31
CA TYR A 241 -6.01 -4.88 3.64
C TYR A 241 -5.22 -4.33 2.46
N SER A 242 -5.26 -3.00 2.29
CA SER A 242 -4.52 -2.29 1.25
C SER A 242 -3.78 -1.10 1.83
N THR A 243 -2.55 -0.90 1.36
CA THR A 243 -1.80 0.34 1.61
C THR A 243 -1.95 1.28 0.44
N GLU A 244 -2.08 2.57 0.71
CA GLU A 244 -2.38 3.57 -0.30
C GLU A 244 -1.63 4.88 -0.06
N HIS A 245 -1.11 5.48 -1.14
CA HIS A 245 -0.49 6.80 -1.08
C HIS A 245 -1.54 7.90 -0.99
N GLY A 246 -1.44 8.72 0.01
CA GLY A 246 -2.25 9.91 0.21
C GLY A 246 -1.85 11.09 -0.67
N PRO A 247 -2.49 12.25 -0.49
CA PRO A 247 -2.19 13.49 -1.20
C PRO A 247 -0.73 13.93 -1.05
N SER A 248 -0.21 14.60 -2.07
CA SER A 248 1.14 15.16 -2.06
C SER A 248 1.24 16.41 -2.96
N GLY A 249 2.28 17.23 -2.76
CA GLY A 249 2.49 18.44 -3.54
C GLY A 249 1.37 19.47 -3.35
N PHE A 250 0.80 19.98 -4.42
CA PHE A 250 -0.27 20.98 -4.39
C PHE A 250 -1.60 20.47 -3.80
N GLN A 251 -1.77 19.16 -3.69
CA GLN A 251 -2.97 18.57 -3.07
C GLN A 251 -2.90 18.54 -1.54
N GLY A 252 -1.82 19.04 -0.96
CA GLY A 252 -1.52 18.96 0.48
C GLY A 252 -0.67 17.73 0.81
N CYS A 253 -0.42 17.53 2.07
CA CYS A 253 0.30 16.39 2.63
C CYS A 253 -0.47 15.90 3.87
N CYS A 254 -0.39 14.69 4.20
CA CYS A 254 0.23 13.51 3.57
C CYS A 254 -0.78 12.39 3.51
N ARG A 255 -1.32 12.01 4.69
CA ARG A 255 -2.49 11.12 4.85
C ARG A 255 -2.37 9.85 4.00
N ASP A 256 -1.17 9.24 4.01
CA ASP A 256 -0.98 7.89 3.50
C ASP A 256 -1.77 6.90 4.35
N GLU A 257 -2.35 5.86 3.74
CA GLU A 257 -3.42 5.09 4.34
C GLU A 257 -3.12 3.60 4.44
N LEU A 258 -3.65 2.99 5.50
CA LEU A 258 -3.92 1.56 5.59
C LEU A 258 -5.43 1.36 5.64
N ASN A 259 -5.97 0.66 4.67
CA ASN A 259 -7.39 0.41 4.48
C ASN A 259 -7.76 -1.05 4.74
N TYR A 260 -8.86 -1.29 5.45
CA TYR A 260 -9.54 -2.58 5.51
C TYR A 260 -10.56 -2.66 4.36
N ILE A 261 -10.32 -3.55 3.40
CA ILE A 261 -11.05 -3.57 2.12
C ILE A 261 -12.24 -4.51 2.16
N GLU A 262 -13.41 -4.00 1.82
CA GLU A 262 -14.66 -4.74 1.68
C GLU A 262 -15.24 -4.59 0.26
N PRO A 263 -15.88 -5.65 -0.27
CA PRO A 263 -16.45 -5.61 -1.61
C PRO A 263 -17.54 -4.53 -1.75
N GLY A 264 -17.51 -3.81 -2.87
CA GLY A 264 -18.50 -2.81 -3.24
C GLY A 264 -18.39 -1.49 -2.48
N LYS A 265 -17.42 -1.32 -1.59
CA LYS A 265 -17.30 -0.12 -0.76
C LYS A 265 -16.49 0.98 -1.42
N ASN A 266 -16.83 2.24 -1.04
CA ASN A 266 -16.19 3.48 -1.46
C ASN A 266 -15.19 3.97 -0.41
N TYR A 267 -13.92 4.13 -0.79
CA TYR A 267 -12.83 4.60 0.09
C TYR A 267 -12.59 6.11 -0.02
N GLY A 268 -13.49 6.81 -0.68
CA GLY A 268 -13.73 8.23 -0.54
C GLY A 268 -12.82 9.16 -1.35
N TRP A 269 -11.71 8.73 -1.93
CA TRP A 269 -10.91 9.60 -2.78
C TRP A 269 -11.71 10.05 -4.03
N ALA A 270 -11.78 11.34 -4.41
CA ALA A 270 -11.12 12.52 -3.81
C ALA A 270 -12.09 13.37 -2.94
N GLU A 271 -13.18 12.78 -2.47
CA GLU A 271 -14.25 13.46 -1.73
C GLU A 271 -13.94 13.59 -0.23
N ILE A 272 -13.19 12.63 0.32
CA ILE A 272 -12.62 12.62 1.67
C ILE A 272 -11.14 12.23 1.63
N ARG A 273 -10.40 12.56 2.70
CA ARG A 273 -8.96 12.30 2.84
C ARG A 273 -8.64 11.91 4.27
N GLY A 274 -7.89 10.82 4.45
CA GLY A 274 -7.48 10.34 5.76
C GLY A 274 -8.68 10.13 6.69
N ASP A 275 -8.69 10.78 7.86
CA ASP A 275 -9.71 10.63 8.90
C ASP A 275 -11.04 11.38 8.64
N GLU A 276 -11.15 12.11 7.51
CA GLU A 276 -12.41 12.73 7.14
C GLU A 276 -13.50 11.67 6.93
N THR A 277 -14.74 12.03 7.29
CA THR A 277 -15.89 11.14 7.20
C THR A 277 -16.99 11.70 6.31
N ARG A 278 -17.62 10.85 5.51
CA ARG A 278 -18.79 11.18 4.70
C ARG A 278 -19.69 9.97 4.58
N GLU A 279 -20.99 10.17 4.57
CA GLU A 279 -21.97 9.09 4.42
C GLU A 279 -21.70 8.28 3.13
N GLY A 280 -21.73 6.96 3.24
CA GLY A 280 -21.45 6.03 2.13
C GLY A 280 -19.97 5.84 1.78
N MET A 281 -19.05 6.52 2.49
CA MET A 281 -17.61 6.41 2.32
C MET A 281 -16.94 5.82 3.56
N ILE A 282 -15.83 5.13 3.35
CA ILE A 282 -15.07 4.47 4.42
C ILE A 282 -13.73 5.17 4.57
N SER A 283 -13.46 5.66 5.78
CA SER A 283 -12.15 6.19 6.16
C SER A 283 -11.15 5.05 6.44
N PRO A 284 -9.84 5.28 6.27
CA PRO A 284 -8.81 4.31 6.58
C PRO A 284 -8.83 3.88 8.04
N ILE A 285 -8.28 2.70 8.32
CA ILE A 285 -8.10 2.21 9.70
C ILE A 285 -6.87 2.80 10.38
N LEU A 286 -5.94 3.33 9.58
CA LEU A 286 -4.74 4.02 10.02
C LEU A 286 -4.30 4.98 8.92
N GLU A 287 -3.83 6.17 9.30
CA GLU A 287 -3.24 7.14 8.39
C GLU A 287 -1.95 7.75 8.94
N SER A 288 -1.14 8.35 8.05
CA SER A 288 0.15 8.95 8.42
C SER A 288 0.05 10.36 9.02
N GLY A 289 -1.14 10.92 9.13
CA GLY A 289 -1.34 12.31 9.57
C GLY A 289 -1.01 13.33 8.48
N THR A 290 -0.95 14.59 8.89
CA THR A 290 -0.75 15.74 7.98
C THR A 290 0.71 16.18 7.86
N SER A 291 1.63 15.60 8.61
CA SER A 291 3.03 16.00 8.68
C SER A 291 4.03 14.93 8.25
N GLU A 292 3.59 13.69 8.16
CA GLU A 292 4.45 12.56 7.82
C GLU A 292 4.01 11.88 6.51
N THR A 293 4.96 11.47 5.70
CA THR A 293 4.74 10.68 4.49
C THR A 293 5.43 9.33 4.63
N TRP A 294 4.66 8.24 4.52
CA TRP A 294 5.19 6.88 4.44
C TRP A 294 5.51 6.49 3.00
N ALA A 295 4.68 6.91 2.04
CA ALA A 295 4.58 6.36 0.69
C ALA A 295 4.52 4.82 0.76
N PRO A 296 3.44 4.25 1.34
CA PRO A 296 3.36 2.84 1.71
C PRO A 296 3.17 1.97 0.46
N THR A 297 3.84 0.81 0.45
CA THR A 297 3.86 -0.07 -0.73
C THR A 297 3.52 -1.50 -0.35
N GLY A 298 4.39 -2.47 -0.65
CA GLY A 298 4.10 -3.88 -0.41
C GLY A 298 3.68 -4.18 1.02
N ALA A 299 2.75 -5.11 1.16
CA ALA A 299 2.22 -5.54 2.45
C ALA A 299 2.08 -7.06 2.53
N THR A 300 2.27 -7.61 3.74
CA THR A 300 2.12 -9.03 4.05
C THR A 300 1.69 -9.23 5.49
N PHE A 301 1.04 -10.36 5.79
CA PHE A 301 0.88 -10.82 7.15
C PHE A 301 1.98 -11.80 7.52
N VAL A 302 2.36 -11.79 8.80
CA VAL A 302 3.31 -12.75 9.37
C VAL A 302 2.54 -13.94 9.93
N THR A 303 2.91 -15.16 9.51
CA THR A 303 2.21 -16.39 9.90
C THR A 303 2.92 -17.16 11.00
N GLN A 304 4.21 -16.87 11.25
CA GLN A 304 5.01 -17.55 12.29
C GLN A 304 5.98 -16.59 13.01
N GLY A 305 6.47 -17.01 14.18
CA GLY A 305 7.45 -16.27 14.96
C GLY A 305 6.83 -15.17 15.83
N PRO A 306 7.67 -14.27 16.39
CA PRO A 306 7.26 -13.26 17.35
C PRO A 306 6.26 -12.22 16.83
N TRP A 307 6.15 -12.08 15.52
CA TRP A 307 5.24 -11.12 14.85
C TRP A 307 3.99 -11.78 14.28
N THR A 308 3.73 -13.04 14.61
CA THR A 308 2.56 -13.78 14.11
C THR A 308 1.27 -12.97 14.25
N GLY A 309 0.49 -12.92 13.17
CA GLY A 309 -0.78 -12.18 13.08
C GLY A 309 -0.62 -10.68 12.82
N SER A 310 0.60 -10.14 12.83
CA SER A 310 0.83 -8.74 12.49
C SER A 310 0.80 -8.53 10.98
N LEU A 311 0.28 -7.37 10.55
CA LEU A 311 0.43 -6.88 9.19
C LEU A 311 1.71 -6.05 9.11
N LEU A 312 2.52 -6.33 8.11
CA LEU A 312 3.71 -5.54 7.79
C LEU A 312 3.49 -4.79 6.48
N PHE A 313 4.00 -3.56 6.39
CA PHE A 313 4.10 -2.86 5.12
C PHE A 313 5.39 -2.03 5.04
N THR A 314 5.80 -1.76 3.82
CA THR A 314 7.03 -1.01 3.54
C THR A 314 6.73 0.43 3.14
N GLY A 315 7.64 1.36 3.49
CA GLY A 315 7.56 2.76 3.14
C GLY A 315 8.71 3.21 2.25
N LEU A 316 8.39 3.80 1.10
CA LEU A 316 9.39 4.38 0.21
C LEU A 316 9.96 5.68 0.78
N ARG A 317 9.10 6.65 1.08
CA ARG A 317 9.53 7.93 1.63
C ARG A 317 9.80 7.84 3.13
N GLY A 318 9.03 7.05 3.84
CA GLY A 318 9.27 6.75 5.25
C GLY A 318 10.55 5.94 5.50
N GLN A 319 11.08 5.24 4.48
CA GLN A 319 12.30 4.42 4.57
C GLN A 319 12.27 3.47 5.77
N THR A 320 11.12 2.82 5.96
CA THR A 320 10.79 2.11 7.19
C THR A 320 10.02 0.84 6.86
N LEU A 321 10.25 -0.20 7.63
CA LEU A 321 9.35 -1.34 7.76
C LEU A 321 8.37 -1.04 8.90
N TYR A 322 7.09 -0.95 8.58
CA TYR A 322 6.01 -0.72 9.53
C TYR A 322 5.37 -2.05 9.92
N ARG A 323 5.14 -2.23 11.22
CA ARG A 323 4.39 -3.35 11.79
C ARG A 323 3.12 -2.84 12.43
N VAL A 324 1.99 -3.36 11.98
CA VAL A 324 0.67 -3.07 12.51
C VAL A 324 0.18 -4.27 13.31
N VAL A 325 -0.15 -4.04 14.57
CA VAL A 325 -0.85 -4.99 15.43
C VAL A 325 -2.33 -4.62 15.41
N LEU A 326 -3.15 -5.54 14.90
CA LEU A 326 -4.59 -5.36 14.81
C LEU A 326 -5.27 -5.93 16.05
N ASP A 327 -6.41 -5.34 16.44
CA ASP A 327 -7.28 -5.91 17.44
C ASP A 327 -7.86 -7.26 16.91
N PRO A 328 -7.69 -8.36 17.66
CA PRO A 328 -8.10 -9.69 17.20
C PRO A 328 -9.62 -9.81 17.01
N GLN A 329 -10.42 -8.98 17.66
CA GLN A 329 -11.88 -9.00 17.58
C GLN A 329 -12.42 -7.97 16.59
N ASN A 330 -11.70 -6.85 16.38
CA ASN A 330 -12.12 -5.80 15.49
C ASN A 330 -11.09 -5.55 14.37
N PRO A 331 -11.33 -6.04 13.14
CA PRO A 331 -10.38 -5.93 12.04
C PRO A 331 -10.14 -4.48 11.56
N ARG A 332 -10.97 -3.54 12.02
CA ARG A 332 -10.82 -2.12 11.70
C ARG A 332 -10.08 -1.32 12.78
N LYS A 333 -9.67 -1.96 13.87
CA LYS A 333 -8.98 -1.30 14.95
C LYS A 333 -7.49 -1.68 14.97
N VAL A 334 -6.64 -0.68 14.87
CA VAL A 334 -5.20 -0.79 15.07
C VAL A 334 -4.91 -0.58 16.54
N GLU A 335 -4.21 -1.55 17.16
CA GLU A 335 -3.75 -1.43 18.54
C GLU A 335 -2.41 -0.72 18.63
N ARG A 336 -1.48 -1.03 17.71
CA ARG A 336 -0.14 -0.44 17.68
C ARG A 336 0.40 -0.34 16.27
N LEU A 337 1.17 0.72 16.02
CA LEU A 337 2.06 0.89 14.88
C LEU A 337 3.49 0.93 15.40
N GLU A 338 4.33 0.05 14.91
CA GLU A 338 5.74 -0.04 15.26
C GLU A 338 6.60 0.17 14.02
N ARG A 339 7.83 0.68 14.20
CA ARG A 339 8.74 1.03 13.12
C ARG A 339 10.06 0.30 13.28
N TYR A 340 10.53 -0.30 12.17
CA TYR A 340 11.77 -1.06 12.11
C TYR A 340 12.58 -0.65 10.89
N LEU A 341 13.90 -0.89 10.94
CA LEU A 341 14.84 -0.65 9.83
C LEU A 341 14.84 0.81 9.31
N TYR A 342 14.45 1.77 10.15
CA TYR A 342 14.35 3.18 9.76
C TYR A 342 15.67 3.68 9.15
N ARG A 343 15.63 4.08 7.89
CA ARG A 343 16.74 4.59 7.07
C ARG A 343 17.95 3.64 6.92
N GLN A 344 17.85 2.37 7.32
CA GLN A 344 18.99 1.44 7.22
C GLN A 344 19.25 1.01 5.77
N PHE A 345 18.19 0.81 4.99
CA PHE A 345 18.24 0.34 3.61
C PHE A 345 17.64 1.32 2.61
N GLY A 346 17.37 2.56 3.03
CA GLY A 346 16.72 3.56 2.21
C GLY A 346 15.25 3.21 1.92
N ARG A 347 14.83 3.37 0.69
CA ARG A 347 13.46 3.19 0.21
C ARG A 347 13.09 1.72 0.13
N LEU A 348 12.12 1.28 0.93
CA LEU A 348 11.62 -0.10 0.95
C LEU A 348 10.39 -0.21 0.05
N ARG A 349 10.44 -1.14 -0.93
CA ARG A 349 9.42 -1.26 -1.99
C ARG A 349 8.43 -2.39 -1.77
N ASP A 350 8.88 -3.57 -1.38
CA ASP A 350 8.00 -4.73 -1.23
C ASP A 350 8.40 -5.57 -0.03
N ILE A 351 7.45 -6.30 0.51
CA ILE A 351 7.66 -7.29 1.56
C ILE A 351 6.74 -8.47 1.34
N VAL A 352 7.31 -9.67 1.42
CA VAL A 352 6.60 -10.94 1.29
C VAL A 352 7.13 -11.93 2.32
N GLU A 353 6.26 -12.68 2.99
CA GLU A 353 6.67 -13.85 3.77
C GLU A 353 6.94 -15.00 2.79
N GLY A 354 8.17 -15.51 2.80
CA GLY A 354 8.58 -16.62 1.95
C GLY A 354 8.05 -17.99 2.43
N PRO A 355 8.19 -19.04 1.60
CA PRO A 355 7.78 -20.40 1.98
C PRO A 355 8.59 -20.96 3.16
N ASP A 356 9.78 -20.43 3.40
CA ASP A 356 10.66 -20.73 4.54
C ASP A 356 10.30 -19.92 5.80
N ARG A 357 9.19 -19.14 5.76
CA ARG A 357 8.70 -18.27 6.82
C ARG A 357 9.61 -17.09 7.19
N ASN A 358 10.65 -16.84 6.43
CA ASN A 358 11.40 -15.60 6.51
C ASN A 358 10.68 -14.49 5.72
N LEU A 359 10.98 -13.24 6.09
CA LEU A 359 10.47 -12.08 5.38
C LEU A 359 11.48 -11.62 4.33
N TYR A 360 11.01 -11.30 3.15
CA TYR A 360 11.82 -10.84 2.04
C TYR A 360 11.43 -9.43 1.64
N LEU A 361 12.39 -8.51 1.67
CA LEU A 361 12.20 -7.10 1.34
C LEU A 361 12.96 -6.73 0.07
N LEU A 362 12.34 -5.89 -0.76
CA LEU A 362 13.00 -5.20 -1.86
C LEU A 362 13.27 -3.74 -1.50
N THR A 363 14.45 -3.24 -1.83
CA THR A 363 14.74 -1.81 -1.86
C THR A 363 14.37 -1.19 -3.21
N SER A 364 14.30 0.15 -3.31
CA SER A 364 14.05 0.88 -4.55
C SER A 364 14.73 2.25 -4.47
N ASN A 365 16.04 2.26 -4.29
CA ASN A 365 16.83 3.47 -4.14
C ASN A 365 17.16 4.10 -5.50
N ARG A 366 17.14 3.29 -6.58
CA ARG A 366 17.39 3.72 -7.97
C ARG A 366 16.15 4.25 -8.71
N ASP A 367 15.02 4.45 -8.01
CA ASP A 367 13.74 4.86 -8.61
C ASP A 367 13.68 6.34 -9.04
N GLY A 368 14.79 7.08 -8.93
CA GLY A 368 14.89 8.51 -9.26
C GLY A 368 14.48 9.44 -8.11
N ARG A 369 14.08 8.89 -6.96
CA ARG A 369 13.67 9.64 -5.74
C ARG A 369 14.49 9.23 -4.50
N GLY A 370 15.32 8.21 -4.63
CA GLY A 370 16.22 7.73 -3.60
C GLY A 370 17.62 8.27 -3.75
N SER A 371 18.51 7.82 -2.87
CA SER A 371 19.95 8.08 -2.90
C SER A 371 20.66 6.72 -3.00
N PRO A 372 20.82 6.17 -4.22
CA PRO A 372 21.34 4.82 -4.39
C PRO A 372 22.83 4.75 -4.01
N LYS A 373 23.21 3.60 -3.45
CA LYS A 373 24.60 3.17 -3.27
C LYS A 373 25.00 2.26 -4.44
N ASP A 374 26.29 1.96 -4.55
CA ASP A 374 26.84 1.15 -5.65
C ASP A 374 26.18 -0.23 -5.74
N ASP A 375 25.85 -0.84 -4.60
CA ASP A 375 25.27 -2.17 -4.48
C ASP A 375 23.73 -2.20 -4.41
N ASP A 376 23.05 -1.06 -4.55
CA ASP A 376 21.59 -1.01 -4.68
C ASP A 376 21.14 -1.47 -6.08
N ASP A 377 19.89 -1.92 -6.28
CA ASP A 377 18.91 -2.24 -5.24
C ASP A 377 19.08 -3.69 -4.78
N GLN A 378 18.47 -4.03 -3.65
CA GLN A 378 18.76 -5.27 -2.94
C GLN A 378 17.48 -6.08 -2.66
N LEU A 379 17.64 -7.41 -2.61
CA LEU A 379 16.72 -8.32 -1.92
C LEU A 379 17.32 -8.67 -0.55
N ILE A 380 16.59 -8.41 0.50
CA ILE A 380 16.99 -8.61 1.89
C ILE A 380 16.08 -9.65 2.52
N ARG A 381 16.67 -10.63 3.22
CA ARG A 381 15.96 -11.63 4.03
C ARG A 381 16.06 -11.28 5.51
N LEU A 382 14.94 -11.31 6.20
CA LEU A 382 14.83 -11.16 7.65
C LEU A 382 14.34 -12.46 8.24
N GLY A 383 15.16 -13.10 9.08
CA GLY A 383 14.81 -14.30 9.80
C GLY A 383 14.66 -14.01 11.30
N PHE A 384 13.67 -14.60 11.95
CA PHE A 384 13.61 -14.63 13.41
C PHE A 384 14.61 -15.68 13.93
N LYS A 385 15.44 -15.31 14.95
CA LYS A 385 16.32 -16.24 15.64
C LYS A 385 15.57 -17.10 16.63
#